data_66efafdc7eb5b83d3384128a33cb6c19
#
_entry.id   66efafdc7eb5b83d3384128a33cb6c19
#
_cell.length_a   1.000
_cell.length_b   1.000
_cell.length_c   1.000
_cell.angle_alpha   90.00
_cell.angle_beta   90.00
_cell.angle_gamma   90.00
#
_symmetry.space_group_name_H-M   'P 1'
#
loop_
_entity.id
_entity.type
_entity.pdbx_description
1 polymer ?
#
loop_
_entity_poly.entity_id
_entity_poly.type
_entity_poly.pdbx_seq_one_letter_code
_entity_poly.pdbx_strand_id
1 'polypeptide(L)'
;MKLEELLFTRISGADFGSVKLAQFDGKPGVFFGPCPEDTDRGWTDARQYPRISYGLDLRGDPDRQTAGTLYVDVWCTEDGPAPEDIEPTIRAVLCGVIMAPEEDAPCSFSWQASQTFRSSRETVVEKVIGVTVTFDMYAFPEQITSDPDPVLAMQKYFRENYPEITIIGRADLPDFTEPTEEHPAVYCRLESYELGREYRTVAWLEGTVICHIFAPGASSRARWIRAIVDDLSRRGEVIMMDTSPMFLRSIRADTTLDPLVHGQIHLKKATWGILKNPPYHHGINHIHTND
;
A
#
# COMPACT_ATOMS: atom_id res chain seq x y z
N MET A 1 -2.18 -0.67 15.44
CA MET A 1 -3.04 -1.92 15.41
C MET A 1 -2.42 -2.93 14.47
N LYS A 2 -2.64 -4.24 14.67
CA LYS A 2 -2.24 -5.29 13.71
C LYS A 2 -3.15 -5.26 12.49
N LEU A 3 -2.68 -5.82 11.37
CA LEU A 3 -3.46 -5.84 10.12
C LEU A 3 -4.82 -6.54 10.27
N GLU A 4 -4.85 -7.64 11.02
CA GLU A 4 -6.10 -8.37 11.29
C GLU A 4 -7.12 -7.52 12.06
N GLU A 5 -6.65 -6.69 13.00
CA GLU A 5 -7.51 -5.78 13.77
C GLU A 5 -8.04 -4.62 12.91
N LEU A 6 -7.21 -4.10 12.01
CA LEU A 6 -7.62 -3.10 11.03
C LEU A 6 -8.71 -3.65 10.11
N LEU A 7 -8.52 -4.86 9.58
CA LEU A 7 -9.52 -5.54 8.76
C LEU A 7 -10.83 -5.77 9.53
N PHE A 8 -10.73 -6.26 10.78
CA PHE A 8 -11.91 -6.41 11.63
C PHE A 8 -12.66 -5.08 11.79
N THR A 9 -11.95 -4.02 12.15
CA THR A 9 -12.54 -2.70 12.35
C THR A 9 -13.23 -2.20 11.09
N ARG A 10 -12.60 -2.39 9.94
CA ARG A 10 -13.11 -1.93 8.65
C ARG A 10 -14.34 -2.71 8.19
N ILE A 11 -14.32 -4.03 8.30
CA ILE A 11 -15.42 -4.90 7.88
C ILE A 11 -16.60 -4.79 8.87
N SER A 12 -16.34 -4.82 10.18
CA SER A 12 -17.40 -4.76 11.19
C SER A 12 -18.09 -3.39 11.26
N GLY A 13 -17.40 -2.32 10.89
CA GLY A 13 -17.94 -0.96 10.80
C GLY A 13 -18.64 -0.64 9.49
N ALA A 14 -18.70 -1.58 8.53
CA ALA A 14 -19.31 -1.35 7.24
C ALA A 14 -20.84 -1.26 7.33
N ASP A 15 -21.44 -0.40 6.51
CA ASP A 15 -22.89 -0.29 6.38
C ASP A 15 -23.39 -1.25 5.27
N PHE A 16 -23.99 -2.35 5.67
CA PHE A 16 -24.59 -3.32 4.78
C PHE A 16 -26.07 -3.00 4.43
N GLY A 17 -26.51 -1.76 4.65
CA GLY A 17 -27.86 -1.30 4.36
C GLY A 17 -28.92 -2.01 5.22
N SER A 18 -29.83 -2.73 4.57
CA SER A 18 -30.89 -3.46 5.28
C SER A 18 -30.41 -4.77 5.91
N VAL A 19 -29.23 -5.26 5.56
CA VAL A 19 -28.66 -6.51 6.08
C VAL A 19 -27.97 -6.27 7.40
N LYS A 20 -28.37 -7.00 8.44
CA LYS A 20 -27.72 -6.97 9.75
C LYS A 20 -26.95 -8.26 9.94
N LEU A 21 -25.66 -8.16 10.20
CA LEU A 21 -24.83 -9.30 10.58
C LEU A 21 -25.33 -9.91 11.90
N ALA A 22 -25.21 -11.23 12.03
CA ALA A 22 -25.38 -11.91 13.30
C ALA A 22 -24.42 -11.31 14.34
N GLN A 23 -24.75 -11.49 15.61
CA GLN A 23 -23.90 -10.99 16.71
C GLN A 23 -23.41 -12.17 17.55
N PHE A 24 -22.14 -12.12 17.89
CA PHE A 24 -21.49 -13.08 18.78
C PHE A 24 -20.83 -12.32 19.95
N ASP A 25 -21.17 -12.65 21.18
CA ASP A 25 -20.73 -11.94 22.39
C ASP A 25 -20.90 -10.41 22.30
N GLY A 26 -22.03 -9.97 21.72
CA GLY A 26 -22.40 -8.56 21.56
C GLY A 26 -21.59 -7.78 20.49
N LYS A 27 -20.78 -8.46 19.69
CA LYS A 27 -20.04 -7.89 18.55
C LYS A 27 -20.61 -8.37 17.23
N PRO A 28 -20.47 -7.61 16.13
CA PRO A 28 -20.81 -8.10 14.80
C PRO A 28 -20.10 -9.42 14.49
N GLY A 29 -20.79 -10.34 13.85
CA GLY A 29 -20.29 -11.66 13.47
C GLY A 29 -19.24 -11.59 12.35
N VAL A 30 -18.10 -11.00 12.66
CA VAL A 30 -16.92 -10.88 11.79
C VAL A 30 -15.74 -11.52 12.53
N PHE A 31 -15.09 -12.50 11.89
CA PHE A 31 -14.09 -13.34 12.55
C PHE A 31 -12.81 -13.47 11.72
N PHE A 32 -11.67 -13.35 12.37
CA PHE A 32 -10.39 -13.73 11.78
C PHE A 32 -10.19 -15.24 11.91
N GLY A 33 -10.01 -15.94 10.80
CA GLY A 33 -9.92 -17.39 10.78
C GLY A 33 -11.32 -18.06 10.88
N PRO A 34 -11.42 -19.23 11.54
CA PRO A 34 -12.66 -19.99 11.60
C PRO A 34 -13.75 -19.29 12.43
N CYS A 35 -14.99 -19.32 11.94
CA CYS A 35 -16.14 -18.86 12.73
C CYS A 35 -16.42 -19.80 13.92
N PRO A 36 -17.02 -19.26 15.01
CA PRO A 36 -17.61 -20.08 16.06
C PRO A 36 -18.63 -21.08 15.50
N GLU A 37 -18.78 -22.21 16.19
CA GLU A 37 -19.77 -23.23 15.81
C GLU A 37 -21.20 -22.68 16.00
N ASP A 38 -22.16 -23.18 15.20
CA ASP A 38 -23.56 -22.72 15.29
C ASP A 38 -24.21 -23.04 16.65
N THR A 39 -23.64 -24.02 17.38
CA THR A 39 -24.07 -24.47 18.69
C THR A 39 -23.44 -23.69 19.85
N ASP A 40 -22.49 -22.79 19.58
CA ASP A 40 -21.82 -22.00 20.60
C ASP A 40 -22.79 -21.00 21.25
N ARG A 41 -22.61 -20.79 22.55
CA ARG A 41 -23.53 -19.98 23.36
C ARG A 41 -23.41 -18.46 23.17
N GLY A 42 -22.40 -18.01 22.43
CA GLY A 42 -22.15 -16.57 22.19
C GLY A 42 -23.11 -15.91 21.21
N TRP A 43 -23.88 -16.68 20.44
CA TRP A 43 -24.81 -16.13 19.44
C TRP A 43 -26.01 -15.45 20.09
N THR A 44 -26.25 -14.18 19.70
CA THR A 44 -27.37 -13.38 20.16
C THR A 44 -28.65 -13.84 19.46
N ASP A 45 -29.75 -14.01 20.20
CA ASP A 45 -31.06 -14.42 19.69
C ASP A 45 -31.05 -15.73 18.89
N ALA A 46 -30.10 -16.63 19.16
CA ALA A 46 -29.87 -17.86 18.42
C ALA A 46 -29.73 -17.67 16.89
N ARG A 47 -29.32 -16.47 16.47
CA ARG A 47 -29.10 -16.11 15.07
C ARG A 47 -27.59 -16.16 14.75
N GLN A 48 -27.19 -17.08 13.86
CA GLN A 48 -25.80 -17.33 13.46
C GLN A 48 -25.43 -16.71 12.10
N TYR A 49 -26.42 -16.29 11.31
CA TYR A 49 -26.25 -15.78 9.94
C TYR A 49 -27.02 -14.47 9.70
N PRO A 50 -26.57 -13.58 8.77
CA PRO A 50 -25.30 -13.68 8.04
C PRO A 50 -24.08 -13.38 8.94
N ARG A 51 -22.97 -14.02 8.63
CA ARG A 51 -21.67 -13.78 9.29
C ARG A 51 -20.55 -13.73 8.28
N ILE A 52 -19.40 -13.19 8.69
CA ILE A 52 -18.23 -13.03 7.83
C ILE A 52 -17.03 -13.64 8.52
N SER A 53 -16.25 -14.43 7.79
CA SER A 53 -14.90 -14.83 8.20
C SER A 53 -13.87 -14.30 7.20
N TYR A 54 -12.68 -14.01 7.66
CA TYR A 54 -11.58 -13.58 6.78
C TYR A 54 -10.27 -14.20 7.21
N GLY A 55 -9.39 -14.40 6.25
CA GLY A 55 -8.07 -14.96 6.45
C GLY A 55 -7.05 -14.34 5.51
N LEU A 56 -5.81 -14.26 5.96
CA LEU A 56 -4.68 -13.73 5.23
C LEU A 56 -3.70 -14.86 4.90
N ASP A 57 -3.28 -14.92 3.64
CA ASP A 57 -2.15 -15.72 3.18
C ASP A 57 -1.02 -14.76 2.79
N LEU A 58 -0.13 -14.47 3.75
CA LEU A 58 0.99 -13.55 3.55
C LEU A 58 2.13 -14.27 2.84
N ARG A 59 2.68 -13.63 1.82
CA ARG A 59 3.78 -14.16 1.01
C ARG A 59 5.05 -13.38 1.30
N GLY A 60 6.05 -14.06 1.86
CA GLY A 60 7.38 -13.49 2.10
C GLY A 60 8.31 -13.53 0.88
N ASP A 61 7.78 -13.71 -0.33
CA ASP A 61 8.57 -13.83 -1.56
C ASP A 61 8.80 -12.44 -2.17
N PRO A 62 10.03 -11.89 -2.14
CA PRO A 62 10.32 -10.55 -2.65
C PRO A 62 10.20 -10.45 -4.18
N ASP A 63 10.21 -11.58 -4.90
CA ASP A 63 10.10 -11.60 -6.36
C ASP A 63 8.64 -11.55 -6.85
N ARG A 64 7.67 -11.65 -5.94
CA ARG A 64 6.24 -11.53 -6.28
C ARG A 64 5.73 -10.11 -6.15
N GLN A 65 4.90 -9.72 -7.09
CA GLN A 65 4.26 -8.38 -7.10
C GLN A 65 3.24 -8.22 -5.97
N THR A 66 2.61 -9.32 -5.51
CA THR A 66 1.64 -9.30 -4.43
C THR A 66 2.27 -9.75 -3.12
N ALA A 67 2.05 -9.00 -2.05
CA ALA A 67 2.51 -9.32 -0.70
C ALA A 67 1.68 -10.44 -0.04
N GLY A 68 0.51 -10.73 -0.56
CA GLY A 68 -0.37 -11.78 -0.01
C GLY A 68 -1.74 -11.82 -0.69
N THR A 69 -2.61 -12.60 -0.10
CA THR A 69 -4.02 -12.74 -0.52
C THR A 69 -4.90 -12.66 0.72
N LEU A 70 -5.98 -11.89 0.62
CA LEU A 70 -7.04 -11.83 1.63
C LEU A 70 -8.25 -12.58 1.09
N TYR A 71 -8.78 -13.49 1.88
CA TYR A 71 -10.02 -14.21 1.63
C TYR A 71 -11.07 -13.70 2.60
N VAL A 72 -12.23 -13.34 2.10
CA VAL A 72 -13.38 -12.93 2.90
C VAL A 72 -14.56 -13.83 2.53
N ASP A 73 -14.99 -14.67 3.47
CA ASP A 73 -16.12 -15.56 3.29
C ASP A 73 -17.37 -14.95 3.92
N VAL A 74 -18.39 -14.71 3.12
CA VAL A 74 -19.71 -14.29 3.57
C VAL A 74 -20.61 -15.52 3.65
N TRP A 75 -21.15 -15.79 4.83
CA TRP A 75 -21.97 -16.95 5.12
C TRP A 75 -23.41 -16.52 5.37
N CYS A 76 -24.36 -17.07 4.62
CA CYS A 76 -25.78 -16.81 4.72
C CYS A 76 -26.58 -18.13 4.76
N THR A 77 -27.88 -18.06 5.07
CA THR A 77 -28.81 -19.17 4.88
C THR A 77 -29.63 -18.98 3.61
N GLU A 78 -30.15 -20.07 3.00
CA GLU A 78 -30.95 -19.96 1.79
C GLU A 78 -32.21 -19.09 1.98
N ASP A 79 -32.75 -19.03 3.19
CA ASP A 79 -33.92 -18.21 3.54
C ASP A 79 -33.56 -16.80 4.04
N GLY A 80 -32.25 -16.48 4.12
CA GLY A 80 -31.72 -15.20 4.58
C GLY A 80 -31.41 -14.24 3.43
N PRO A 81 -30.67 -13.15 3.73
CA PRO A 81 -30.15 -12.26 2.69
C PRO A 81 -29.16 -12.99 1.77
N ALA A 82 -29.18 -12.65 0.48
CA ALA A 82 -28.25 -13.24 -0.46
C ALA A 82 -26.81 -12.78 -0.18
N PRO A 83 -25.79 -13.67 -0.26
CA PRO A 83 -24.40 -13.26 -0.10
C PRO A 83 -23.98 -12.16 -1.07
N GLU A 84 -24.55 -12.12 -2.25
CA GLU A 84 -24.37 -11.14 -3.31
C GLU A 84 -24.84 -9.73 -2.92
N ASP A 85 -25.72 -9.59 -1.92
CA ASP A 85 -26.16 -8.29 -1.38
C ASP A 85 -25.09 -7.70 -0.42
N ILE A 86 -24.24 -8.54 0.14
CA ILE A 86 -23.17 -8.16 1.10
C ILE A 86 -21.84 -7.92 0.38
N GLU A 87 -21.51 -8.71 -0.64
CA GLU A 87 -20.25 -8.67 -1.38
C GLU A 87 -19.86 -7.27 -1.87
N PRO A 88 -20.73 -6.47 -2.52
CA PRO A 88 -20.35 -5.14 -3.03
C PRO A 88 -19.86 -4.22 -1.92
N THR A 89 -20.44 -4.30 -0.73
CA THR A 89 -20.00 -3.52 0.44
C THR A 89 -18.62 -3.96 0.90
N ILE A 90 -18.35 -5.27 0.98
CA ILE A 90 -17.00 -5.79 1.32
C ILE A 90 -15.97 -5.26 0.34
N ARG A 91 -16.24 -5.28 -0.96
CA ARG A 91 -15.34 -4.75 -1.97
C ARG A 91 -15.14 -3.23 -1.81
N ALA A 92 -16.20 -2.49 -1.55
CA ALA A 92 -16.14 -1.04 -1.40
C ALA A 92 -15.33 -0.59 -0.17
N VAL A 93 -15.42 -1.32 0.96
CA VAL A 93 -14.71 -0.95 2.19
C VAL A 93 -13.24 -1.40 2.19
N LEU A 94 -12.85 -2.36 1.36
CA LEU A 94 -11.49 -2.88 1.31
C LEU A 94 -10.67 -2.31 0.14
N CYS A 95 -11.28 -2.09 -1.03
CA CYS A 95 -10.59 -1.55 -2.18
C CYS A 95 -10.39 -0.04 -2.08
N GLY A 96 -9.22 0.45 -2.55
CA GLY A 96 -8.92 1.88 -2.61
C GLY A 96 -8.59 2.52 -1.26
N VAL A 97 -8.42 1.73 -0.22
CA VAL A 97 -8.00 2.15 1.12
C VAL A 97 -6.58 1.68 1.36
N ILE A 98 -5.76 2.55 1.93
CA ILE A 98 -4.42 2.21 2.40
C ILE A 98 -4.51 2.00 3.91
N MET A 99 -4.14 0.82 4.37
CA MET A 99 -4.08 0.44 5.77
C MET A 99 -2.64 0.50 6.25
N ALA A 100 -2.42 1.08 7.43
CA ALA A 100 -1.09 1.25 8.00
C ALA A 100 -0.99 0.49 9.34
N PRO A 101 -0.71 -0.82 9.32
CA PRO A 101 -0.45 -1.59 10.53
C PRO A 101 0.85 -1.12 11.22
N GLU A 102 0.93 -1.28 12.55
CA GLU A 102 2.09 -0.81 13.34
C GLU A 102 3.38 -1.58 13.07
N GLU A 103 3.27 -2.88 12.82
CA GLU A 103 4.43 -3.78 12.71
C GLU A 103 4.79 -4.14 11.26
N ASP A 104 3.88 -3.87 10.31
CA ASP A 104 4.02 -4.23 8.90
C ASP A 104 4.01 -2.98 8.00
N ALA A 105 4.41 -3.17 6.75
CA ALA A 105 4.33 -2.10 5.75
C ALA A 105 2.88 -1.70 5.46
N PRO A 106 2.62 -0.41 5.18
CA PRO A 106 1.33 0.01 4.66
C PRO A 106 0.91 -0.84 3.46
N CYS A 107 -0.37 -1.17 3.38
CA CYS A 107 -0.87 -2.05 2.34
C CYS A 107 -2.24 -1.60 1.81
N SER A 108 -2.61 -2.11 0.66
CA SER A 108 -3.94 -1.95 0.06
C SER A 108 -4.37 -3.22 -0.64
N PHE A 109 -5.67 -3.34 -0.87
CA PHE A 109 -6.27 -4.53 -1.44
C PHE A 109 -6.94 -4.23 -2.78
N SER A 110 -6.80 -5.16 -3.73
CA SER A 110 -7.48 -5.14 -5.01
C SER A 110 -8.33 -6.39 -5.15
N TRP A 111 -9.60 -6.21 -5.46
CA TRP A 111 -10.49 -7.34 -5.72
C TRP A 111 -9.99 -8.16 -6.92
N GLN A 112 -9.89 -9.48 -6.71
CA GLN A 112 -9.44 -10.42 -7.72
C GLN A 112 -10.62 -11.23 -8.30
N ALA A 113 -11.40 -11.86 -7.42
CA ALA A 113 -12.50 -12.74 -7.80
C ALA A 113 -13.52 -12.91 -6.68
N SER A 114 -14.72 -13.36 -7.05
CA SER A 114 -15.74 -13.82 -6.12
C SER A 114 -16.26 -15.17 -6.59
N GLN A 115 -16.35 -16.10 -5.65
CA GLN A 115 -16.79 -17.46 -5.93
C GLN A 115 -17.87 -17.88 -4.93
N THR A 116 -19.05 -18.25 -5.43
CA THR A 116 -20.12 -18.78 -4.59
C THR A 116 -19.82 -20.19 -4.13
N PHE A 117 -20.26 -20.52 -2.93
CA PHE A 117 -20.18 -21.87 -2.39
C PHE A 117 -21.46 -22.28 -1.68
N ARG A 118 -21.63 -23.60 -1.50
CA ARG A 118 -22.70 -24.18 -0.70
C ARG A 118 -22.07 -25.14 0.29
N SER A 119 -22.44 -25.01 1.56
CA SER A 119 -21.99 -25.94 2.59
C SER A 119 -23.05 -27.01 2.81
N SER A 120 -22.67 -28.27 2.63
CA SER A 120 -23.48 -29.45 2.93
C SER A 120 -23.13 -30.04 4.30
N ARG A 121 -23.14 -29.22 5.37
CA ARG A 121 -23.00 -29.78 6.72
C ARG A 121 -24.26 -30.60 7.05
N GLU A 122 -24.12 -31.91 7.15
CA GLU A 122 -25.23 -32.86 7.41
C GLU A 122 -25.94 -32.65 8.77
N THR A 123 -25.41 -31.79 9.63
CA THR A 123 -25.89 -31.57 11.00
C THR A 123 -26.73 -30.29 11.17
N VAL A 124 -26.88 -29.46 10.14
CA VAL A 124 -27.62 -28.19 10.23
C VAL A 124 -28.93 -28.30 9.49
N VAL A 125 -30.03 -27.93 10.15
CA VAL A 125 -31.39 -27.94 9.61
C VAL A 125 -31.51 -26.96 8.43
N GLU A 126 -30.67 -25.94 8.38
CA GLU A 126 -30.65 -24.90 7.34
C GLU A 126 -29.48 -25.11 6.38
N LYS A 127 -29.76 -24.95 5.08
CA LYS A 127 -28.71 -24.96 4.06
C LYS A 127 -27.95 -23.63 4.10
N VAL A 128 -26.63 -23.74 4.24
CA VAL A 128 -25.74 -22.60 4.24
C VAL A 128 -25.21 -22.37 2.83
N ILE A 129 -25.35 -21.13 2.38
CA ILE A 129 -24.78 -20.62 1.13
C ILE A 129 -23.80 -19.50 1.42
N GLY A 130 -22.90 -19.21 0.52
CA GLY A 130 -21.97 -18.11 0.74
C GLY A 130 -21.22 -17.69 -0.52
N VAL A 131 -20.40 -16.65 -0.34
CA VAL A 131 -19.46 -16.18 -1.35
C VAL A 131 -18.08 -15.97 -0.71
N THR A 132 -17.06 -16.50 -1.32
CA THR A 132 -15.66 -16.18 -1.03
C THR A 132 -15.22 -15.03 -1.93
N VAL A 133 -14.87 -13.91 -1.34
CA VAL A 133 -14.32 -12.74 -2.04
C VAL A 133 -12.81 -12.73 -1.83
N THR A 134 -12.07 -12.81 -2.92
CA THR A 134 -10.60 -12.87 -2.90
C THR A 134 -10.00 -11.53 -3.33
N PHE A 135 -9.00 -11.07 -2.59
CA PHE A 135 -8.27 -9.85 -2.88
C PHE A 135 -6.77 -10.12 -2.93
N ASP A 136 -6.10 -9.50 -3.90
CA ASP A 136 -4.65 -9.38 -3.89
C ASP A 136 -4.23 -8.25 -2.94
N MET A 137 -3.22 -8.51 -2.12
CA MET A 137 -2.64 -7.55 -1.19
C MET A 137 -1.36 -6.96 -1.79
N TYR A 138 -1.25 -5.64 -1.78
CA TYR A 138 -0.07 -4.89 -2.21
C TYR A 138 0.52 -4.13 -1.02
N ALA A 139 1.80 -4.33 -0.74
CA ALA A 139 2.51 -3.65 0.33
C ALA A 139 3.38 -2.51 -0.21
N PHE A 140 3.52 -1.45 0.60
CA PHE A 140 4.27 -0.24 0.28
C PHE A 140 5.34 0.01 1.36
N PRO A 141 6.38 -0.85 1.44
CA PRO A 141 7.41 -0.72 2.47
C PRO A 141 8.21 0.57 2.29
N GLU A 142 8.62 1.15 3.41
CA GLU A 142 9.63 2.19 3.39
C GLU A 142 10.93 1.61 2.84
N GLN A 143 11.54 2.32 1.90
CA GLN A 143 12.81 1.91 1.32
C GLN A 143 13.94 2.75 1.89
N ILE A 144 14.94 2.08 2.44
CA ILE A 144 16.25 2.68 2.73
C ILE A 144 17.13 2.40 1.50
N THR A 145 17.55 3.44 0.81
CA THR A 145 18.29 3.28 -0.44
C THR A 145 19.76 3.69 -0.30
N SER A 146 20.10 4.90 -0.68
CA SER A 146 21.46 5.44 -0.63
C SER A 146 21.52 6.67 0.29
N ASP A 147 22.73 7.13 0.61
CA ASP A 147 22.94 8.41 1.28
C ASP A 147 23.78 9.32 0.36
N PRO A 148 23.21 10.41 -0.16
CA PRO A 148 21.85 10.91 -0.01
C PRO A 148 20.79 10.03 -0.72
N ASP A 149 19.55 10.03 -0.18
CA ASP A 149 18.46 9.14 -0.62
C ASP A 149 17.49 9.84 -1.60
N PRO A 150 17.32 9.33 -2.83
CA PRO A 150 16.42 9.91 -3.82
C PRO A 150 14.93 9.73 -3.49
N VAL A 151 14.55 8.68 -2.73
CA VAL A 151 13.17 8.46 -2.30
C VAL A 151 12.78 9.50 -1.24
N LEU A 152 13.65 9.73 -0.26
CA LEU A 152 13.44 10.79 0.74
C LEU A 152 13.42 12.19 0.10
N ALA A 153 14.21 12.42 -0.95
CA ALA A 153 14.16 13.66 -1.72
C ALA A 153 12.78 13.88 -2.37
N MET A 154 12.20 12.84 -2.97
CA MET A 154 10.84 12.91 -3.54
C MET A 154 9.78 13.10 -2.47
N GLN A 155 9.88 12.43 -1.32
CA GLN A 155 8.96 12.64 -0.20
C GLN A 155 9.02 14.09 0.32
N LYS A 156 10.24 14.66 0.44
CA LYS A 156 10.43 16.07 0.78
C LYS A 156 9.79 17.00 -0.25
N TYR A 157 10.04 16.74 -1.54
CA TYR A 157 9.46 17.50 -2.64
C TYR A 157 7.93 17.53 -2.57
N PHE A 158 7.27 16.39 -2.36
CA PHE A 158 5.82 16.33 -2.21
C PHE A 158 5.33 17.10 -1.00
N ARG A 159 5.98 16.96 0.14
CA ARG A 159 5.62 17.66 1.37
C ARG A 159 5.67 19.18 1.25
N GLU A 160 6.69 19.69 0.55
CA GLU A 160 6.90 21.12 0.41
C GLU A 160 6.01 21.76 -0.66
N ASN A 161 5.66 21.03 -1.72
CA ASN A 161 4.97 21.59 -2.87
C ASN A 161 3.51 21.14 -3.03
N TYR A 162 3.12 20.06 -2.37
CA TYR A 162 1.80 19.45 -2.44
C TYR A 162 1.35 18.99 -1.04
N PRO A 163 1.10 19.92 -0.11
CA PRO A 163 0.74 19.59 1.28
C PRO A 163 -0.56 18.80 1.41
N GLU A 164 -1.42 18.81 0.40
CA GLU A 164 -2.64 18.03 0.30
C GLU A 164 -2.40 16.54 -0.02
N ILE A 165 -1.20 16.17 -0.48
CA ILE A 165 -0.86 14.78 -0.81
C ILE A 165 -0.36 14.03 0.44
N THR A 166 -1.01 12.92 0.76
CA THR A 166 -0.54 12.00 1.80
C THR A 166 0.62 11.16 1.28
N ILE A 167 1.74 11.12 2.02
CA ILE A 167 2.92 10.33 1.63
C ILE A 167 2.87 8.98 2.33
N ILE A 168 2.81 7.89 1.55
CA ILE A 168 2.84 6.51 2.04
C ILE A 168 4.29 6.09 2.33
N GLY A 169 4.48 5.24 3.34
CA GLY A 169 5.81 4.76 3.76
C GLY A 169 6.43 5.60 4.87
N ARG A 170 5.63 6.45 5.54
CA ARG A 170 6.02 7.22 6.72
C ARG A 170 5.42 6.65 7.99
N ALA A 171 6.12 6.84 9.10
CA ALA A 171 5.68 6.37 10.43
C ALA A 171 4.44 7.09 10.99
N ASP A 172 4.01 8.20 10.39
CA ASP A 172 2.90 9.04 10.84
C ASP A 172 1.62 8.87 10.01
N LEU A 173 1.49 7.78 9.26
CA LEU A 173 0.25 7.46 8.56
C LEU A 173 -0.86 7.10 9.55
N PRO A 174 -2.10 7.59 9.33
CA PRO A 174 -3.24 7.10 10.08
C PRO A 174 -3.54 5.64 9.72
N ASP A 175 -4.21 4.92 10.63
CA ASP A 175 -4.59 3.51 10.44
C ASP A 175 -5.27 3.25 9.10
N PHE A 176 -6.07 4.22 8.63
CA PHE A 176 -6.76 4.20 7.35
C PHE A 176 -6.55 5.51 6.59
N THR A 177 -6.10 5.40 5.36
CA THR A 177 -6.02 6.53 4.43
C THR A 177 -6.89 6.20 3.22
N GLU A 178 -7.90 7.02 2.98
CA GLU A 178 -8.76 6.95 1.79
C GLU A 178 -8.39 8.10 0.86
N PRO A 179 -7.63 7.85 -0.22
CA PRO A 179 -7.32 8.91 -1.19
C PRO A 179 -8.58 9.46 -1.82
N THR A 180 -8.68 10.79 -1.86
CA THR A 180 -9.80 11.50 -2.51
C THR A 180 -9.32 12.25 -3.75
N GLU A 181 -10.24 12.88 -4.49
CA GLU A 181 -9.86 13.73 -5.62
C GLU A 181 -9.03 14.95 -5.23
N GLU A 182 -9.26 15.48 -4.02
CA GLU A 182 -8.58 16.66 -3.48
C GLU A 182 -7.38 16.31 -2.64
N HIS A 183 -7.42 15.14 -1.96
CA HIS A 183 -6.36 14.62 -1.10
C HIS A 183 -5.90 13.24 -1.59
N PRO A 184 -5.10 13.18 -2.65
CA PRO A 184 -4.52 11.92 -3.12
C PRO A 184 -3.43 11.42 -2.17
N ALA A 185 -2.97 10.20 -2.40
CA ALA A 185 -1.78 9.69 -1.74
C ALA A 185 -0.69 9.37 -2.76
N VAL A 186 0.57 9.39 -2.31
CA VAL A 186 1.74 9.05 -3.13
C VAL A 186 2.64 8.06 -2.40
N TYR A 187 3.14 7.07 -3.14
CA TYR A 187 4.23 6.21 -2.72
C TYR A 187 5.39 6.35 -3.69
N CYS A 188 6.60 6.57 -3.17
CA CYS A 188 7.81 6.66 -3.97
C CYS A 188 8.74 5.49 -3.66
N ARG A 189 9.35 4.91 -4.71
CA ARG A 189 10.36 3.86 -4.58
C ARG A 189 11.49 4.04 -5.59
N LEU A 190 12.65 3.53 -5.24
CA LEU A 190 13.78 3.39 -6.17
C LEU A 190 13.67 2.04 -6.86
N GLU A 191 13.51 2.03 -8.19
CA GLU A 191 13.40 0.79 -8.96
C GLU A 191 14.77 0.18 -9.25
N SER A 192 15.72 1.03 -9.65
CA SER A 192 17.07 0.62 -9.99
C SER A 192 18.03 1.80 -9.91
N TYR A 193 19.29 1.53 -9.68
CA TYR A 193 20.35 2.53 -9.82
C TYR A 193 21.67 1.87 -10.16
N GLU A 194 22.56 2.63 -10.77
CA GLU A 194 23.91 2.20 -11.14
C GLU A 194 24.91 3.34 -10.98
N LEU A 195 26.19 2.99 -10.98
CA LEU A 195 27.26 3.97 -11.01
C LEU A 195 27.35 4.57 -12.43
N GLY A 196 27.05 5.87 -12.55
CA GLY A 196 27.15 6.60 -13.80
C GLY A 196 28.56 7.09 -14.05
N ARG A 197 28.91 8.27 -13.54
CA ARG A 197 30.25 8.88 -13.71
C ARG A 197 30.99 8.94 -12.40
N GLU A 198 32.28 8.73 -12.46
CA GLU A 198 33.14 8.74 -11.29
C GLU A 198 34.23 9.81 -11.40
N TYR A 199 34.36 10.63 -10.35
CA TYR A 199 35.42 11.61 -10.19
C TYR A 199 36.22 11.28 -8.93
N ARG A 200 37.28 12.02 -8.70
CA ARG A 200 38.18 11.78 -7.55
C ARG A 200 37.46 11.91 -6.20
N THR A 201 36.56 12.85 -6.08
CA THR A 201 35.87 13.21 -4.82
C THR A 201 34.38 12.88 -4.82
N VAL A 202 33.78 12.68 -5.98
CA VAL A 202 32.32 12.43 -6.14
C VAL A 202 32.11 11.28 -7.11
N ALA A 203 31.22 10.37 -6.75
CA ALA A 203 30.64 9.40 -7.66
C ALA A 203 29.19 9.82 -7.97
N TRP A 204 28.81 9.79 -9.23
CA TRP A 204 27.45 10.08 -9.68
C TRP A 204 26.71 8.78 -9.87
N LEU A 205 25.60 8.63 -9.16
CA LEU A 205 24.65 7.55 -9.37
C LEU A 205 23.61 7.99 -10.40
N GLU A 206 23.16 7.06 -11.21
CA GLU A 206 22.04 7.22 -12.14
C GLU A 206 21.00 6.16 -11.83
N GLY A 207 19.74 6.54 -11.66
CA GLY A 207 18.70 5.59 -11.28
C GLY A 207 17.32 5.95 -11.81
N THR A 208 16.36 5.07 -11.54
CA THR A 208 14.94 5.27 -11.83
C THR A 208 14.16 5.34 -10.53
N VAL A 209 13.57 6.50 -10.25
CA VAL A 209 12.62 6.68 -9.15
C VAL A 209 11.21 6.62 -9.70
N ILE A 210 10.36 5.85 -9.05
CA ILE A 210 8.96 5.66 -9.45
C ILE A 210 8.04 6.25 -8.40
N CYS A 211 6.99 6.97 -8.85
CA CYS A 211 5.93 7.46 -7.99
C CYS A 211 4.60 6.82 -8.37
N HIS A 212 3.93 6.26 -7.38
CA HIS A 212 2.59 5.71 -7.46
C HIS A 212 1.61 6.77 -6.94
N ILE A 213 0.65 7.17 -7.76
CA ILE A 213 -0.33 8.20 -7.42
C ILE A 213 -1.69 7.53 -7.19
N PHE A 214 -2.19 7.60 -5.97
CA PHE A 214 -3.47 7.05 -5.56
C PHE A 214 -4.50 8.16 -5.49
N ALA A 215 -5.48 8.12 -6.37
CA ALA A 215 -6.65 9.00 -6.37
C ALA A 215 -7.83 8.26 -7.01
N PRO A 216 -9.07 8.55 -6.62
CA PRO A 216 -10.24 7.89 -7.18
C PRO A 216 -10.43 8.29 -8.64
N GLY A 217 -10.75 7.30 -9.46
CA GLY A 217 -11.05 7.49 -10.88
C GLY A 217 -9.85 7.88 -11.74
N ALA A 218 -9.93 7.56 -13.02
CA ALA A 218 -8.86 7.79 -13.98
C ALA A 218 -8.60 9.29 -14.23
N SER A 219 -9.66 10.11 -14.26
CA SER A 219 -9.57 11.55 -14.53
C SER A 219 -8.84 12.30 -13.42
N SER A 220 -9.14 11.98 -12.15
CA SER A 220 -8.47 12.59 -11.00
C SER A 220 -7.00 12.22 -10.97
N ARG A 221 -6.66 10.93 -11.15
CA ARG A 221 -5.27 10.48 -11.26
C ARG A 221 -4.52 11.19 -12.38
N ALA A 222 -5.11 11.27 -13.58
CA ALA A 222 -4.47 11.93 -14.72
C ALA A 222 -4.21 13.42 -14.46
N ARG A 223 -5.12 14.11 -13.78
CA ARG A 223 -4.95 15.51 -13.37
C ARG A 223 -3.73 15.70 -12.48
N TRP A 224 -3.62 14.87 -11.41
CA TRP A 224 -2.50 14.93 -10.48
C TRP A 224 -1.16 14.55 -11.13
N ILE A 225 -1.14 13.46 -11.91
CA ILE A 225 0.05 13.04 -12.65
C ILE A 225 0.54 14.17 -13.56
N ARG A 226 -0.36 14.82 -14.29
CA ARG A 226 0.00 15.94 -15.17
C ARG A 226 0.56 17.12 -14.40
N ALA A 227 -0.09 17.55 -13.31
CA ALA A 227 0.37 18.67 -12.50
C ALA A 227 1.78 18.43 -11.94
N ILE A 228 2.04 17.23 -11.39
CA ILE A 228 3.33 16.83 -10.84
C ILE A 228 4.41 16.79 -11.94
N VAL A 229 4.11 16.17 -13.08
CA VAL A 229 5.06 16.07 -14.20
C VAL A 229 5.40 17.44 -14.78
N ASP A 230 4.41 18.31 -14.93
CA ASP A 230 4.62 19.69 -15.42
C ASP A 230 5.53 20.47 -14.46
N ASP A 231 5.32 20.36 -13.14
CA ASP A 231 6.17 21.04 -12.15
C ASP A 231 7.59 20.48 -12.12
N LEU A 232 7.75 19.16 -12.01
CA LEU A 232 9.07 18.50 -12.06
C LEU A 232 9.85 18.82 -13.35
N SER A 233 9.15 18.89 -14.48
CA SER A 233 9.76 19.20 -15.77
C SER A 233 10.27 20.67 -15.84
N ARG A 234 9.59 21.60 -15.18
CA ARG A 234 10.03 23.00 -15.11
C ARG A 234 11.20 23.18 -14.17
N ARG A 235 11.25 22.42 -13.08
CA ARG A 235 12.36 22.49 -12.10
C ARG A 235 13.63 21.84 -12.63
N GLY A 236 13.51 20.70 -13.30
CA GLY A 236 14.64 19.93 -13.81
C GLY A 236 15.51 19.25 -12.71
N GLU A 237 15.22 19.54 -11.43
CA GLU A 237 15.91 18.97 -10.28
C GLU A 237 15.02 18.89 -9.05
N VAL A 238 15.40 18.04 -8.10
CA VAL A 238 14.82 17.95 -6.75
C VAL A 238 15.94 18.05 -5.73
N ILE A 239 15.77 18.88 -4.72
CA ILE A 239 16.78 19.10 -3.67
C ILE A 239 16.69 17.97 -2.64
N MET A 240 17.79 17.25 -2.48
CA MET A 240 17.93 16.14 -1.55
C MET A 240 18.04 16.59 -0.09
N MET A 241 18.10 15.66 0.85
CA MET A 241 18.15 15.98 2.28
C MET A 241 19.48 16.67 2.69
N ASP A 242 20.58 16.33 2.02
CA ASP A 242 21.90 16.95 2.20
C ASP A 242 22.06 18.28 1.44
N THR A 243 20.99 18.82 0.86
CA THR A 243 20.94 20.02 0.03
C THR A 243 21.56 19.89 -1.36
N SER A 244 22.09 18.72 -1.73
CA SER A 244 22.57 18.47 -3.09
C SER A 244 21.40 18.30 -4.07
N PRO A 245 21.59 18.57 -5.37
CA PRO A 245 20.55 18.36 -6.36
C PRO A 245 20.51 16.92 -6.86
N MET A 246 19.30 16.36 -6.99
CA MET A 246 19.00 15.22 -7.84
C MET A 246 18.49 15.76 -9.19
N PHE A 247 19.25 15.60 -10.25
CA PHE A 247 18.89 16.07 -11.58
C PHE A 247 17.94 15.11 -12.29
N LEU A 248 16.86 15.65 -12.86
CA LEU A 248 15.87 14.90 -13.61
C LEU A 248 16.21 14.95 -15.11
N ARG A 249 16.62 13.81 -15.67
CA ARG A 249 17.03 13.73 -17.09
C ARG A 249 15.91 13.32 -18.02
N SER A 250 15.02 12.46 -17.56
CA SER A 250 13.88 11.98 -18.35
C SER A 250 12.72 11.67 -17.41
N ILE A 251 11.58 12.24 -17.69
CA ILE A 251 10.33 11.98 -16.97
C ILE A 251 9.37 11.29 -17.94
N ARG A 252 8.91 10.11 -17.57
CA ARG A 252 7.86 9.39 -18.28
C ARG A 252 6.65 9.27 -17.37
N ALA A 253 5.47 9.58 -17.90
CA ALA A 253 4.22 9.35 -17.21
C ALA A 253 3.30 8.45 -18.04
N ASP A 254 2.59 7.56 -17.37
CA ASP A 254 1.57 6.71 -17.95
C ASP A 254 0.34 6.69 -17.04
N THR A 255 -0.72 7.36 -17.47
CA THR A 255 -1.95 7.52 -16.71
C THR A 255 -2.84 6.27 -16.69
N THR A 256 -2.52 5.27 -17.52
CA THR A 256 -3.29 4.03 -17.65
C THR A 256 -2.83 2.93 -16.71
N LEU A 257 -1.64 3.06 -16.11
CA LEU A 257 -1.09 2.07 -15.19
C LEU A 257 -1.86 2.04 -13.87
N ASP A 258 -2.01 0.82 -13.32
CA ASP A 258 -2.59 0.61 -12.00
C ASP A 258 -1.62 1.11 -10.92
N PRO A 259 -2.03 2.05 -10.06
CA PRO A 259 -1.18 2.57 -8.98
C PRO A 259 -0.78 1.52 -7.95
N LEU A 260 -1.52 0.44 -7.79
CA LEU A 260 -1.19 -0.63 -6.84
C LEU A 260 0.03 -1.43 -7.30
N VAL A 261 0.14 -1.67 -8.61
CA VAL A 261 1.18 -2.54 -9.18
C VAL A 261 2.32 -1.74 -9.77
N HIS A 262 1.97 -0.73 -10.58
CA HIS A 262 2.93 0.06 -11.35
C HIS A 262 2.79 1.53 -11.01
N GLY A 263 3.87 2.19 -10.66
CA GLY A 263 3.86 3.64 -10.55
C GLY A 263 3.63 4.30 -11.90
N GLN A 264 2.94 5.43 -11.88
CA GLN A 264 2.58 6.14 -13.10
C GLN A 264 3.63 7.16 -13.53
N ILE A 265 4.46 7.66 -12.61
CA ILE A 265 5.52 8.62 -12.91
C ILE A 265 6.87 7.93 -12.73
N HIS A 266 7.66 7.89 -13.78
CA HIS A 266 9.00 7.31 -13.80
C HIS A 266 10.01 8.42 -14.06
N LEU A 267 10.82 8.75 -13.06
CA LEU A 267 11.96 9.65 -13.17
C LEU A 267 13.17 8.83 -13.61
N LYS A 268 13.27 8.60 -14.92
CA LYS A 268 14.34 7.80 -15.53
C LYS A 268 15.62 8.62 -15.61
N LYS A 269 16.76 7.96 -15.37
CA LYS A 269 18.07 8.61 -15.38
C LYS A 269 18.14 9.80 -14.44
N ALA A 270 17.46 9.72 -13.29
CA ALA A 270 17.70 10.65 -12.21
C ALA A 270 19.15 10.50 -11.75
N THR A 271 19.89 11.62 -11.64
CA THR A 271 21.30 11.57 -11.26
C THR A 271 21.57 12.36 -9.99
N TRP A 272 22.29 11.74 -9.06
CA TRP A 272 22.70 12.38 -7.80
C TRP A 272 24.12 12.00 -7.44
N GLY A 273 24.80 12.86 -6.69
CA GLY A 273 26.21 12.69 -6.32
C GLY A 273 26.35 12.09 -4.91
N ILE A 274 27.28 11.16 -4.74
CA ILE A 274 27.75 10.71 -3.43
C ILE A 274 29.22 11.10 -3.24
N LEU A 275 29.54 11.64 -2.05
CA LEU A 275 30.92 11.95 -1.71
C LEU A 275 31.72 10.66 -1.52
N LYS A 276 32.83 10.55 -2.19
CA LYS A 276 33.77 9.45 -1.96
C LYS A 276 34.50 9.66 -0.65
N ASN A 277 34.67 8.58 0.10
CA ASN A 277 35.60 8.59 1.21
C ASN A 277 37.02 8.99 0.68
N PRO A 278 37.70 9.98 1.26
CA PRO A 278 39.03 10.32 0.84
C PRO A 278 39.89 9.05 0.93
N PRO A 279 40.70 8.73 -0.09
CA PRO A 279 41.64 7.65 0.03
C PRO A 279 42.46 7.88 1.31
N TYR A 280 42.64 6.82 2.11
CA TYR A 280 43.47 6.86 3.33
C TYR A 280 44.79 7.52 2.95
N HIS A 281 44.97 8.78 3.29
CA HIS A 281 46.30 9.38 3.26
C HIS A 281 47.04 8.81 4.45
N HIS A 282 47.96 7.87 4.21
CA HIS A 282 49.07 7.72 5.11
C HIS A 282 49.65 9.13 5.22
N GLY A 283 49.49 9.75 6.37
CA GLY A 283 50.02 11.09 6.62
C GLY A 283 51.49 11.11 6.22
N ILE A 284 51.93 12.13 5.49
CA ILE A 284 53.33 12.38 5.26
C ILE A 284 53.91 12.73 6.64
N ASN A 285 54.40 11.69 7.35
CA ASN A 285 54.89 11.84 8.73
C ASN A 285 56.30 12.32 8.83
N HIS A 286 57.01 12.61 7.71
CA HIS A 286 58.37 13.13 7.76
C HIS A 286 58.60 14.16 6.63
N ILE A 287 58.58 15.42 6.98
CA ILE A 287 59.29 16.46 6.23
C ILE A 287 60.72 16.42 6.75
N HIS A 288 61.65 15.82 6.01
CA HIS A 288 63.08 16.02 6.27
C HIS A 288 63.47 17.40 5.77
N THR A 289 63.63 18.34 6.68
CA THR A 289 64.37 19.59 6.41
C THR A 289 65.86 19.21 6.48
N ASN A 290 66.52 19.19 5.33
CA ASN A 290 67.98 19.19 5.31
C ASN A 290 68.41 20.59 5.63
N ASP A 291 69.12 20.75 6.78
CA ASP A 291 69.94 21.92 7.09
C ASP A 291 71.25 21.88 6.28
#